data_51c61fef183faaeb04ea1c2f7333bd5d
#
_entry.id   51c61fef183faaeb04ea1c2f7333bd5d
#
_cell.length_a   1.000
_cell.length_b   1.000
_cell.length_c   1.000
_cell.angle_alpha   90.00
_cell.angle_beta   90.00
_cell.angle_gamma   90.00
#
_symmetry.space_group_name_H-M   'P 1'
#
loop_
_entity.id
_entity.type
_entity.pdbx_description
1 polymer ?
#
loop_
_entity_poly.entity_id
_entity_poly.type
_entity_poly.pdbx_seq_one_letter_code
_entity_poly.pdbx_strand_id
1 'polypeptide(L)'
;MTRAAAALALVAACGGMKDPASVADKFVDRYYVESDQQGALPFTAGVATLQLQDELRLSAEARRPGNPLISRQVRVYYTRSAMQGGDGERTADYKLDIRPQGGGDLQREAHLTLARQADGTWRVVRFHETQPSR
;
A
#
# COMPACT_ATOMS: atom_id res chain seq x y z
N MET A 1 -50.67 -0.13 -5.59
CA MET A 1 -49.48 0.25 -6.38
C MET A 1 -48.24 0.16 -5.49
N THR A 2 -47.63 -0.96 -5.48
CA THR A 2 -46.43 -1.21 -4.73
C THR A 2 -45.24 -0.79 -5.58
N ARG A 3 -44.60 0.25 -5.17
CA ARG A 3 -43.25 0.57 -5.68
C ARG A 3 -42.25 -0.26 -4.91
N ALA A 4 -41.76 -1.27 -5.54
CA ALA A 4 -40.56 -1.96 -5.07
C ALA A 4 -39.42 -0.97 -5.19
N ALA A 5 -39.03 -0.36 -4.10
CA ALA A 5 -37.74 0.28 -4.01
C ALA A 5 -36.71 -0.85 -4.08
N ALA A 6 -36.10 -0.99 -5.24
CA ALA A 6 -34.90 -1.78 -5.36
C ALA A 6 -33.84 -1.06 -4.53
N ALA A 7 -33.63 -1.50 -3.33
CA ALA A 7 -32.45 -1.16 -2.57
C ALA A 7 -31.29 -1.79 -3.36
N LEU A 8 -30.63 -0.99 -4.16
CA LEU A 8 -29.29 -1.30 -4.58
C LEU A 8 -28.47 -1.39 -3.30
N ALA A 9 -28.31 -2.57 -2.80
CA ALA A 9 -27.22 -2.84 -1.90
C ALA A 9 -25.96 -2.66 -2.72
N LEU A 10 -25.38 -1.48 -2.63
CA LEU A 10 -23.98 -1.32 -2.95
C LEU A 10 -23.24 -2.24 -1.99
N VAL A 11 -22.97 -3.42 -2.45
CA VAL A 11 -21.97 -4.26 -1.83
C VAL A 11 -20.68 -3.52 -2.10
N ALA A 12 -20.35 -2.59 -1.21
CA ALA A 12 -19.03 -2.02 -1.16
C ALA A 12 -18.06 -3.18 -1.20
N ALA A 13 -17.11 -3.13 -2.13
CA ALA A 13 -16.15 -4.18 -2.36
C ALA A 13 -15.73 -4.77 -1.02
N CYS A 14 -16.18 -5.97 -0.79
CA CYS A 14 -16.03 -6.66 0.47
C CYS A 14 -14.57 -6.77 0.81
N GLY A 15 -14.22 -6.62 2.06
CA GLY A 15 -12.87 -6.63 2.56
C GLY A 15 -12.27 -5.24 2.68
N GLY A 16 -12.56 -4.27 1.88
CA GLY A 16 -12.11 -2.91 1.93
C GLY A 16 -11.20 -2.56 3.11
N MET A 17 -11.54 -1.55 3.87
CA MET A 17 -10.70 -1.08 4.99
C MET A 17 -10.92 -1.87 6.29
N LYS A 18 -11.85 -2.80 6.35
CA LYS A 18 -12.14 -3.62 7.54
C LYS A 18 -11.32 -4.92 7.58
N ASP A 19 -10.69 -5.29 6.49
CA ASP A 19 -9.80 -6.44 6.43
C ASP A 19 -8.35 -5.98 6.40
N PRO A 20 -7.54 -6.29 7.44
CA PRO A 20 -6.15 -5.84 7.48
C PRO A 20 -5.31 -6.40 6.34
N ALA A 21 -5.53 -7.62 5.91
CA ALA A 21 -4.81 -8.19 4.77
C ALA A 21 -5.09 -7.43 3.47
N SER A 22 -6.34 -7.08 3.24
CA SER A 22 -6.75 -6.30 2.08
C SER A 22 -6.14 -4.89 2.09
N VAL A 23 -6.12 -4.23 3.23
CA VAL A 23 -5.48 -2.91 3.38
C VAL A 23 -4.00 -2.98 3.11
N ALA A 24 -3.32 -3.97 3.67
CA ALA A 24 -1.89 -4.18 3.47
C ALA A 24 -1.56 -4.42 1.99
N ASP A 25 -2.29 -5.31 1.33
CA ASP A 25 -2.07 -5.63 -0.08
C ASP A 25 -2.32 -4.40 -0.98
N LYS A 26 -3.36 -3.64 -0.72
CA LYS A 26 -3.66 -2.41 -1.47
C LYS A 26 -2.61 -1.33 -1.27
N PHE A 27 -2.10 -1.19 -0.06
CA PHE A 27 -1.00 -0.28 0.21
C PHE A 27 0.25 -0.66 -0.58
N VAL A 28 0.64 -1.94 -0.54
CA VAL A 28 1.81 -2.46 -1.26
C VAL A 28 1.65 -2.26 -2.76
N ASP A 29 0.46 -2.53 -3.28
CA ASP A 29 0.16 -2.36 -4.70
C ASP A 29 0.32 -0.90 -5.14
N ARG A 30 -0.28 0.04 -4.42
CA ARG A 30 -0.18 1.47 -4.71
C ARG A 30 1.23 2.01 -4.53
N TYR A 31 1.84 1.73 -3.41
CA TYR A 31 3.12 2.32 -3.04
C TYR A 31 4.30 1.69 -3.79
N TYR A 32 4.40 0.36 -3.78
CA TYR A 32 5.55 -0.34 -4.36
C TYR A 32 5.37 -0.68 -5.83
N VAL A 33 4.22 -1.17 -6.23
CA VAL A 33 3.99 -1.62 -7.61
C VAL A 33 3.73 -0.43 -8.55
N GLU A 34 2.81 0.43 -8.18
CA GLU A 34 2.41 1.57 -9.00
C GLU A 34 3.26 2.83 -8.77
N SER A 35 4.08 2.85 -7.72
CA SER A 35 4.82 4.05 -7.28
C SER A 35 3.90 5.26 -7.08
N ASP A 36 2.70 5.02 -6.60
CA ASP A 36 1.65 6.01 -6.42
C ASP A 36 1.48 6.32 -4.93
N GLN A 37 2.32 7.20 -4.41
CA GLN A 37 2.25 7.64 -3.02
C GLN A 37 0.92 8.33 -2.71
N GLN A 38 0.41 9.12 -3.65
CA GLN A 38 -0.87 9.80 -3.48
C GLN A 38 -2.02 8.79 -3.34
N GLY A 39 -2.04 7.76 -4.19
CA GLY A 39 -3.02 6.68 -4.12
C GLY A 39 -2.88 5.77 -2.91
N ALA A 40 -1.69 5.72 -2.31
CA ALA A 40 -1.43 4.95 -1.09
C ALA A 40 -1.89 5.66 0.19
N LEU A 41 -1.97 6.99 0.19
CA LEU A 41 -2.36 7.79 1.37
C LEU A 41 -3.66 7.33 2.05
N PRO A 42 -4.75 7.01 1.33
CA PRO A 42 -6.00 6.57 1.97
C PRO A 42 -5.85 5.31 2.84
N PHE A 43 -4.83 4.50 2.60
CA PHE A 43 -4.57 3.26 3.33
C PHE A 43 -3.66 3.46 4.54
N THR A 44 -3.28 4.68 4.84
CA THR A 44 -2.33 5.03 5.91
C THR A 44 -2.97 5.87 7.01
N ALA A 45 -2.32 5.84 8.17
CA ALA A 45 -2.59 6.74 9.28
C ALA A 45 -1.28 7.01 10.04
N GLY A 46 -1.27 8.02 10.88
CA GLY A 46 -0.15 8.33 11.77
C GLY A 46 1.17 8.54 11.03
N VAL A 47 2.21 7.87 11.49
CA VAL A 47 3.58 8.02 10.97
C VAL A 47 3.67 7.70 9.47
N ALA A 48 2.98 6.66 9.01
CA ALA A 48 2.99 6.30 7.60
C ALA A 48 2.42 7.43 6.70
N THR A 49 1.35 8.08 7.13
CA THR A 49 0.80 9.24 6.42
C THR A 49 1.81 10.38 6.32
N LEU A 50 2.46 10.70 7.43
CA LEU A 50 3.47 11.75 7.46
C LEU A 50 4.67 11.44 6.57
N GLN A 51 5.11 10.18 6.57
CA GLN A 51 6.19 9.72 5.71
C GLN A 51 5.83 9.87 4.23
N LEU A 52 4.62 9.47 3.82
CA LEU A 52 4.18 9.61 2.43
C LEU A 52 4.04 11.07 2.01
N GLN A 53 3.51 11.91 2.88
CA GLN A 53 3.40 13.36 2.62
C GLN A 53 4.78 14.00 2.44
N ASP A 54 5.75 13.59 3.24
CA ASP A 54 7.13 14.08 3.12
C ASP A 54 7.78 13.59 1.82
N GLU A 55 7.61 12.32 1.47
CA GLU A 55 8.09 11.78 0.19
C GLU A 55 7.47 12.50 -1.01
N LEU A 56 6.17 12.79 -0.96
CA LEU A 56 5.47 13.54 -2.00
C LEU A 56 6.04 14.95 -2.15
N ARG A 57 6.33 15.62 -1.05
CA ARG A 57 6.94 16.95 -1.05
C ARG A 57 8.34 16.92 -1.63
N LEU A 58 9.19 15.98 -1.20
CA LEU A 58 10.57 15.86 -1.64
C LEU A 58 10.70 15.43 -3.10
N SER A 59 9.76 14.64 -3.60
CA SER A 59 9.78 14.12 -4.97
C SER A 59 8.94 14.94 -5.97
N ALA A 60 8.38 16.06 -5.55
CA ALA A 60 7.49 16.87 -6.39
C ALA A 60 8.15 17.29 -7.71
N GLU A 61 9.41 17.66 -7.67
CA GLU A 61 10.17 18.05 -8.86
C GLU A 61 10.37 16.86 -9.82
N ALA A 62 10.75 15.70 -9.28
CA ALA A 62 10.96 14.50 -10.08
C ALA A 62 9.67 13.98 -10.73
N ARG A 63 8.51 14.33 -10.16
CA ARG A 63 7.19 13.91 -10.68
C ARG A 63 6.56 14.91 -11.62
N ARG A 64 7.22 16.03 -11.95
CA ARG A 64 6.71 16.98 -12.95
C ARG A 64 6.51 16.29 -14.29
N PRO A 65 5.39 16.57 -14.99
CA PRO A 65 5.19 16.10 -16.35
C PRO A 65 6.39 16.47 -17.26
N GLY A 66 6.88 15.51 -18.02
CA GLY A 66 8.03 15.71 -18.90
C GLY A 66 9.39 15.49 -18.25
N ASN A 67 9.47 15.23 -16.96
CA ASN A 67 10.73 14.87 -16.32
C ASN A 67 11.15 13.45 -16.75
N PRO A 68 12.38 13.25 -17.29
CA PRO A 68 12.83 11.96 -17.80
C PRO A 68 12.88 10.87 -16.73
N LEU A 69 12.96 11.21 -15.44
CA LEU A 69 12.92 10.24 -14.36
C LEU A 69 11.58 9.53 -14.22
N ILE A 70 10.48 10.15 -14.68
CA ILE A 70 9.13 9.55 -14.66
C ILE A 70 9.02 8.39 -15.65
N SER A 71 9.81 8.39 -16.72
CA SER A 71 9.74 7.36 -17.76
C SER A 71 10.49 6.07 -17.43
N ARG A 72 11.19 6.00 -16.32
CA ARG A 72 11.87 4.78 -15.90
C ARG A 72 10.86 3.75 -15.47
N GLN A 73 10.71 2.71 -16.29
CA GLN A 73 9.84 1.60 -15.97
C GLN A 73 10.55 0.62 -15.04
N VAL A 74 10.00 0.46 -13.86
CA VAL A 74 10.39 -0.56 -12.90
C VAL A 74 9.16 -1.41 -12.64
N ARG A 75 9.29 -2.73 -12.79
CA ARG A 75 8.23 -3.66 -12.42
C ARG A 75 8.51 -4.22 -11.05
N VAL A 76 7.50 -4.21 -10.21
CA VAL A 76 7.57 -4.78 -8.86
C VAL A 76 6.50 -5.85 -8.73
N TYR A 77 6.93 -7.02 -8.33
CA TYR A 77 6.03 -8.12 -7.97
C TYR A 77 6.13 -8.31 -6.45
N TYR A 78 5.03 -8.67 -5.83
CA TYR A 78 5.04 -8.88 -4.39
C TYR A 78 4.32 -10.17 -4.01
N THR A 79 4.76 -10.73 -2.89
CA THR A 79 4.11 -11.86 -2.24
C THR A 79 4.07 -11.57 -0.76
N ARG A 80 2.87 -11.63 -0.17
CA ARG A 80 2.76 -11.55 1.28
C ARG A 80 3.29 -12.85 1.89
N SER A 81 4.32 -12.75 2.71
CA SER A 81 4.99 -13.91 3.33
C SER A 81 4.50 -14.21 4.73
N ALA A 82 4.00 -13.22 5.46
CA ALA A 82 3.49 -13.38 6.82
C ALA A 82 2.48 -12.29 7.18
N MET A 83 1.54 -12.64 8.03
CA MET A 83 0.71 -11.70 8.76
C MET A 83 0.53 -12.22 10.18
N GLN A 84 0.82 -11.37 11.16
CA GLN A 84 0.81 -11.71 12.57
C GLN A 84 0.17 -10.59 13.39
N GLY A 85 -0.28 -10.92 14.58
CA GLY A 85 -0.80 -9.96 15.54
C GLY A 85 -2.22 -10.28 15.99
N GLY A 86 -2.83 -9.32 16.65
CA GLY A 86 -4.14 -9.45 17.29
C GLY A 86 -5.19 -8.50 16.72
N ASP A 87 -6.18 -8.20 17.54
CA ASP A 87 -7.38 -7.47 17.12
C ASP A 87 -7.16 -5.95 16.96
N GLY A 88 -6.09 -5.41 17.52
CA GLY A 88 -5.81 -3.97 17.49
C GLY A 88 -4.63 -3.58 16.62
N GLU A 89 -3.68 -4.48 16.44
CA GLU A 89 -2.47 -4.24 15.68
C GLU A 89 -2.00 -5.53 15.01
N ARG A 90 -1.56 -5.41 13.76
CA ARG A 90 -0.98 -6.52 12.99
C ARG A 90 0.25 -6.08 12.23
N THR A 91 1.13 -7.03 11.97
CA THR A 91 2.27 -6.85 11.08
C THR A 91 2.07 -7.69 9.83
N ALA A 92 2.47 -7.15 8.69
CA ALA A 92 2.45 -7.86 7.42
C ALA A 92 3.83 -7.75 6.77
N ASP A 93 4.36 -8.89 6.35
CA ASP A 93 5.64 -8.98 5.66
C ASP A 93 5.45 -9.37 4.21
N TYR A 94 6.21 -8.72 3.34
CA TYR A 94 6.16 -8.93 1.90
C TYR A 94 7.55 -9.18 1.34
N LYS A 95 7.61 -10.07 0.38
CA LYS A 95 8.77 -10.20 -0.50
C LYS A 95 8.51 -9.39 -1.75
N LEU A 96 9.45 -8.52 -2.09
CA LEU A 96 9.40 -7.68 -3.29
C LEU A 96 10.45 -8.14 -4.28
N ASP A 97 10.01 -8.41 -5.48
CA ASP A 97 10.87 -8.70 -6.62
C ASP A 97 10.84 -7.50 -7.56
N ILE A 98 11.93 -6.75 -7.59
CA ILE A 98 12.04 -5.47 -8.27
C ILE A 98 12.85 -5.68 -9.55
N ARG A 99 12.24 -5.42 -10.68
CA ARG A 99 12.82 -5.64 -12.01
C ARG A 99 12.93 -4.33 -12.76
N PRO A 100 14.06 -3.63 -12.65
CA PRO A 100 14.31 -2.43 -13.43
C PRO A 100 14.48 -2.77 -14.90
N GLN A 101 14.03 -1.89 -15.78
CA GLN A 101 14.27 -2.02 -17.20
C GLN A 101 15.77 -1.88 -17.50
N GLY A 102 16.37 -2.88 -18.13
CA GLY A 102 17.79 -2.89 -18.48
C GLY A 102 18.76 -3.08 -17.33
N GLY A 103 18.28 -3.43 -16.14
CA GLY A 103 19.10 -3.72 -14.97
C GLY A 103 18.89 -5.12 -14.41
N GLY A 104 19.71 -5.50 -13.42
CA GLY A 104 19.55 -6.75 -12.69
C GLY A 104 18.37 -6.71 -11.73
N ASP A 105 17.77 -7.87 -11.45
CA ASP A 105 16.68 -7.99 -10.49
C ASP A 105 17.19 -7.76 -9.07
N LEU A 106 16.37 -7.06 -8.29
CA LEU A 106 16.61 -6.79 -6.88
C LEU A 106 15.52 -7.43 -6.04
N GLN A 107 15.90 -7.94 -4.88
CA GLN A 107 14.96 -8.43 -3.89
C GLN A 107 15.02 -7.57 -2.64
N ARG A 108 13.84 -7.28 -2.09
CA ARG A 108 13.65 -6.54 -0.84
C ARG A 108 12.57 -7.20 -0.03
N GLU A 109 12.54 -6.90 1.25
CA GLU A 109 11.42 -7.24 2.11
C GLU A 109 10.78 -5.95 2.60
N ALA A 110 9.46 -5.89 2.53
CA ALA A 110 8.68 -4.80 3.10
C ALA A 110 7.97 -5.27 4.36
N HIS A 111 8.03 -4.45 5.39
CA HIS A 111 7.41 -4.71 6.69
C HIS A 111 6.43 -3.61 7.00
N LEU A 112 5.17 -3.99 7.17
CA LEU A 112 4.08 -3.09 7.48
C LEU A 112 3.56 -3.35 8.89
N THR A 113 3.27 -2.28 9.61
CA THR A 113 2.46 -2.34 10.83
C THR A 113 1.12 -1.70 10.56
N LEU A 114 0.05 -2.43 10.84
CA LEU A 114 -1.32 -1.96 10.68
C LEU A 114 -1.97 -1.80 12.05
N ALA A 115 -2.74 -0.75 12.21
CA ALA A 115 -3.54 -0.52 13.41
C ALA A 115 -5.01 -0.38 13.07
N ARG A 116 -5.85 -0.94 13.93
CA ARG A 116 -7.30 -0.79 13.84
C ARG A 116 -7.70 0.58 14.36
N GLN A 117 -8.46 1.31 13.57
CA GLN A 117 -8.98 2.62 13.92
C GLN A 117 -10.26 2.50 14.74
N ALA A 118 -10.68 3.62 15.35
CA ALA A 118 -11.88 3.67 16.17
C ALA A 118 -13.16 3.26 15.42
N ASP A 119 -13.21 3.47 14.11
CA ASP A 119 -14.34 3.08 13.26
C ASP A 119 -14.29 1.61 12.81
N GLY A 120 -13.32 0.84 13.29
CA GLY A 120 -13.14 -0.57 12.94
C GLY A 120 -12.37 -0.81 11.63
N THR A 121 -11.95 0.23 10.95
CA THR A 121 -11.13 0.11 9.75
C THR A 121 -9.65 -0.03 10.11
N TRP A 122 -8.87 -0.62 9.21
CA TRP A 122 -7.44 -0.81 9.37
C TRP A 122 -6.66 0.18 8.51
N ARG A 123 -5.51 0.62 9.02
CA ARG A 123 -4.58 1.49 8.30
C ARG A 123 -3.16 1.04 8.54
N VAL A 124 -2.32 1.20 7.53
CA VAL A 124 -0.88 1.08 7.68
C VAL A 124 -0.38 2.30 8.45
N VAL A 125 0.24 2.07 9.59
CA VAL A 125 0.74 3.16 10.48
C VAL A 125 2.25 3.28 10.44
N ARG A 126 2.95 2.24 10.02
CA ARG A 126 4.40 2.23 9.79
C ARG A 126 4.74 1.28 8.67
N PHE A 127 5.76 1.60 7.92
CA PHE A 127 6.33 0.69 6.93
C PHE A 127 7.81 0.98 6.69
N HIS A 128 8.56 -0.05 6.37
CA HIS A 128 9.96 0.07 6.00
C HIS A 128 10.37 -1.14 5.15
N GLU A 129 11.48 -1.00 4.44
CA GLU A 129 12.08 -2.10 3.69
C GLU A 129 13.39 -2.54 4.32
N THR A 130 13.70 -3.81 4.13
CA THR A 130 14.97 -4.41 4.51
C THR A 130 15.55 -5.21 3.35
N GLN A 131 16.85 -5.49 3.45
CA GLN A 131 17.50 -6.48 2.58
C GLN A 131 16.94 -7.86 2.94
N PRO A 132 16.82 -8.79 1.97
CA PRO A 132 16.44 -10.16 2.27
C PRO A 132 17.43 -10.78 3.26
N SER A 133 16.91 -11.53 4.20
CA SER A 133 17.73 -12.33 5.11
C SER A 133 18.52 -13.37 4.29
N ARG A 134 19.81 -13.45 4.51
CA ARG A 134 20.66 -14.50 3.93
C ARG A 134 20.47 -15.83 4.63
#